data_988daae8cb00b232b5b0d2692cda4d0c
#
_entry.id   988daae8cb00b232b5b0d2692cda4d0c
#
_cell.length_a   1.000
_cell.length_b   1.000
_cell.length_c   1.000
_cell.angle_alpha   90.00
_cell.angle_beta   90.00
_cell.angle_gamma   90.00
#
_symmetry.space_group_name_H-M   'P 1'
#
loop_
_entity.id
_entity.type
_entity.pdbx_description
1 polymer ?
#
loop_
_entity_poly.entity_id
_entity_poly.type
_entity_poly.pdbx_seq_one_letter_code
_entity_poly.pdbx_strand_id
1 'polypeptide(L)'
;MKAILINPEKEEVTEVEYSGDYQDIYKLIDCKTFDVVRTSVSNDGIYIDDEGLFAKEQAYWKFDYCDDQPHIKLVNKGLVLGCNDEGDSIAPESTVDYIKSRIIWRW
;
A
#
# COMPACT_ATOMS: atom_id res chain seq x y z
N MET A 1 11.74 6.86 -8.42
CA MET A 1 11.33 7.61 -7.23
C MET A 1 11.14 6.66 -6.05
N LYS A 2 11.15 7.20 -4.84
CA LYS A 2 10.96 6.45 -3.62
C LYS A 2 9.50 6.02 -3.45
N ALA A 3 9.27 4.79 -2.99
CA ALA A 3 7.96 4.29 -2.57
C ALA A 3 8.14 3.44 -1.31
N ILE A 4 7.05 3.08 -0.66
CA ILE A 4 7.08 2.27 0.55
C ILE A 4 6.33 0.98 0.28
N LEU A 5 6.99 -0.15 0.47
CA LEU A 5 6.40 -1.47 0.27
C LEU A 5 6.00 -2.08 1.61
N ILE A 6 4.75 -2.52 1.70
CA ILE A 6 4.22 -3.23 2.85
C ILE A 6 4.16 -4.71 2.47
N ASN A 7 4.89 -5.54 3.21
CA ASN A 7 4.96 -6.97 2.95
C ASN A 7 4.43 -7.74 4.17
N PRO A 8 3.17 -8.18 4.15
CA PRO A 8 2.57 -8.84 5.31
C PRO A 8 3.08 -10.25 5.56
N GLU A 9 3.63 -10.93 4.54
CA GLU A 9 4.20 -12.26 4.74
C GLU A 9 5.41 -12.23 5.67
N LYS A 10 6.22 -11.17 5.54
CA LYS A 10 7.39 -10.95 6.37
C LYS A 10 7.15 -9.97 7.51
N GLU A 11 5.96 -9.36 7.55
CA GLU A 11 5.62 -8.29 8.49
C GLU A 11 6.65 -7.16 8.45
N GLU A 12 6.99 -6.75 7.23
CA GLU A 12 7.99 -5.71 6.96
C GLU A 12 7.41 -4.52 6.21
N VAL A 13 7.94 -3.35 6.51
CA VAL A 13 7.69 -2.11 5.77
C VAL A 13 9.03 -1.56 5.35
N THR A 14 9.27 -1.47 4.05
CA THR A 14 10.58 -1.07 3.51
C THR A 14 10.43 -0.01 2.43
N GLU A 15 11.49 0.76 2.23
CA GLU A 15 11.60 1.69 1.13
C GLU A 15 12.06 0.94 -0.12
N VAL A 16 11.39 1.18 -1.23
CA VAL A 16 11.73 0.57 -2.51
C VAL A 16 11.79 1.64 -3.60
N GLU A 17 12.44 1.30 -4.69
CA GLU A 17 12.49 2.16 -5.87
C GLU A 17 11.30 1.89 -6.77
N TYR A 18 10.64 2.97 -7.21
CA TYR A 18 9.52 2.91 -8.15
C TYR A 18 9.88 3.70 -9.40
N SER A 19 9.69 3.09 -10.57
CA SER A 19 10.09 3.69 -11.85
C SER A 19 9.24 4.89 -12.28
N GLY A 20 8.04 5.03 -11.75
CA GLY A 20 7.07 6.01 -12.21
C GLY A 20 6.07 5.43 -13.21
N ASP A 21 6.32 4.23 -13.70
CA ASP A 21 5.42 3.53 -14.61
C ASP A 21 4.48 2.62 -13.80
N TYR A 22 3.17 2.80 -13.96
CA TYR A 22 2.17 2.03 -13.21
C TYR A 22 2.32 0.52 -13.40
N GLN A 23 2.92 0.06 -14.49
CA GLN A 23 3.17 -1.37 -14.69
C GLN A 23 4.12 -1.96 -13.66
N ASP A 24 4.97 -1.14 -13.09
CA ASP A 24 5.87 -1.56 -12.02
C ASP A 24 5.11 -1.92 -10.73
N ILE A 25 3.94 -1.32 -10.53
CA ILE A 25 3.09 -1.62 -9.38
C ILE A 25 2.68 -3.09 -9.40
N TYR A 26 2.31 -3.61 -10.56
CA TYR A 26 1.93 -5.01 -10.71
C TYR A 26 3.03 -5.97 -10.28
N LYS A 27 4.28 -5.60 -10.54
CA LYS A 27 5.45 -6.41 -10.16
C LYS A 27 5.75 -6.29 -8.68
N LEU A 28 5.67 -5.07 -8.15
CA LEU A 28 6.03 -4.80 -6.76
C LEU A 28 5.09 -5.44 -5.76
N ILE A 29 3.80 -5.50 -6.07
CA ILE A 29 2.81 -6.09 -5.18
C ILE A 29 2.23 -7.41 -5.69
N ASP A 30 2.81 -7.97 -6.76
CA ASP A 30 2.40 -9.26 -7.32
C ASP A 30 0.91 -9.34 -7.61
N CYS A 31 0.39 -8.39 -8.38
CA CYS A 31 -1.04 -8.36 -8.71
C CYS A 31 -1.27 -8.28 -10.21
N LYS A 32 -2.49 -8.57 -10.62
CA LYS A 32 -2.96 -8.41 -12.00
C LYS A 32 -3.76 -7.13 -12.17
N THR A 33 -4.46 -6.72 -11.13
CA THR A 33 -5.20 -5.48 -11.05
C THR A 33 -5.01 -4.88 -9.66
N PHE A 34 -5.06 -3.57 -9.55
CA PHE A 34 -4.90 -2.93 -8.25
C PHE A 34 -5.99 -1.90 -8.00
N ASP A 35 -6.21 -1.62 -6.72
CA ASP A 35 -7.06 -0.55 -6.26
C ASP A 35 -6.26 0.33 -5.30
N VAL A 36 -6.78 1.48 -4.95
CA VAL A 36 -6.09 2.44 -4.08
C VAL A 36 -6.95 2.74 -2.87
N VAL A 37 -6.36 2.57 -1.69
CA VAL A 37 -6.98 2.97 -0.43
C VAL A 37 -6.28 4.25 0.03
N ARG A 38 -7.05 5.29 0.28
CA ARG A 38 -6.51 6.58 0.70
C ARG A 38 -6.26 6.61 2.21
N THR A 39 -5.17 7.26 2.59
CA THR A 39 -4.90 7.53 4.00
C THR A 39 -5.49 8.88 4.38
N SER A 40 -5.82 9.08 5.66
CA SER A 40 -6.49 10.30 6.11
C SER A 40 -5.56 11.47 6.39
N VAL A 41 -4.27 11.24 6.46
CA VAL A 41 -3.31 12.23 6.99
C VAL A 41 -2.49 12.94 5.92
N SER A 42 -2.54 12.45 4.69
CA SER A 42 -1.76 13.02 3.58
C SER A 42 -2.42 12.67 2.26
N ASN A 43 -1.80 13.10 1.15
CA ASN A 43 -2.25 12.72 -0.18
C ASN A 43 -1.73 11.32 -0.59
N ASP A 44 -1.19 10.57 0.35
CA ASP A 44 -0.69 9.24 0.07
C ASP A 44 -1.83 8.25 -0.13
N GLY A 45 -1.63 7.31 -1.02
CA GLY A 45 -2.53 6.18 -1.26
C GLY A 45 -1.77 4.88 -1.12
N ILE A 46 -2.48 3.84 -0.72
CA ILE A 46 -1.93 2.50 -0.64
C ILE A 46 -2.51 1.69 -1.78
N TYR A 47 -1.65 1.26 -2.69
CA TYR A 47 -2.03 0.42 -3.83
C TYR A 47 -2.04 -1.02 -3.37
N ILE A 48 -3.15 -1.70 -3.57
CA ILE A 48 -3.37 -3.08 -3.12
C ILE A 48 -3.88 -3.93 -4.28
N ASP A 49 -3.75 -5.24 -4.14
CA ASP A 49 -4.29 -6.19 -5.10
C ASP A 49 -5.82 -6.22 -4.99
N ASP A 50 -6.49 -5.82 -6.06
CA ASP A 50 -7.94 -5.77 -6.14
C ASP A 50 -8.58 -7.17 -6.00
N GLU A 51 -7.84 -8.21 -6.35
CA GLU A 51 -8.29 -9.60 -6.28
C GLU A 51 -7.69 -10.37 -5.10
N GLY A 52 -7.03 -9.68 -4.19
CA GLY A 52 -6.31 -10.31 -3.09
C GLY A 52 -7.19 -11.20 -2.21
N LEU A 53 -8.46 -10.85 -2.02
CA LEU A 53 -9.40 -11.63 -1.20
C LEU A 53 -9.74 -13.00 -1.79
N PHE A 54 -9.45 -13.21 -3.06
CA PHE A 54 -9.71 -14.49 -3.74
C PHE A 54 -8.51 -15.44 -3.69
N ALA A 55 -7.38 -15.01 -3.18
CA ALA A 55 -6.20 -15.86 -3.05
C ALA A 55 -6.43 -16.93 -1.97
N LYS A 56 -5.90 -18.13 -2.20
CA LYS A 56 -6.06 -19.26 -1.25
C LYS A 56 -5.33 -19.03 0.06
N GLU A 57 -4.12 -18.50 -0.03
CA GLU A 57 -3.30 -18.18 1.13
C GLU A 57 -3.14 -16.68 1.17
N GLN A 58 -3.59 -16.10 2.24
CA GLN A 58 -3.59 -14.65 2.40
C GLN A 58 -2.87 -14.25 3.67
N ALA A 59 -1.92 -13.34 3.53
CA ALA A 59 -1.42 -12.57 4.65
C ALA A 59 -2.20 -11.26 4.67
N TYR A 60 -2.85 -10.96 5.77
CA TYR A 60 -3.71 -9.80 5.87
C TYR A 60 -3.24 -8.85 6.97
N TRP A 61 -3.69 -7.60 6.83
CA TRP A 61 -3.30 -6.51 7.73
C TRP A 61 -4.33 -5.40 7.65
N LYS A 62 -4.24 -4.42 8.53
CA LYS A 62 -5.03 -3.21 8.40
C LYS A 62 -4.17 -1.99 8.66
N PHE A 63 -4.58 -0.87 8.08
CA PHE A 63 -3.96 0.42 8.31
C PHE A 63 -4.90 1.24 9.21
N ASP A 64 -4.38 1.74 10.31
CA ASP A 64 -5.17 2.34 11.38
C ASP A 64 -5.87 3.65 11.00
N TYR A 65 -5.48 4.29 9.91
CA TYR A 65 -6.07 5.55 9.45
C TYR A 65 -6.56 5.50 8.01
N CYS A 66 -7.27 4.46 7.66
CA CYS A 66 -8.01 4.44 6.40
C CYS A 66 -9.39 5.06 6.65
N ASP A 67 -9.57 6.32 6.28
CA ASP A 67 -10.80 7.08 6.53
C ASP A 67 -12.04 6.45 5.90
N ASP A 68 -11.92 6.05 4.67
CA ASP A 68 -13.07 5.59 3.90
C ASP A 68 -13.54 4.21 4.31
N GLN A 69 -12.64 3.41 4.89
CA GLN A 69 -12.95 2.03 5.25
C GLN A 69 -12.10 1.60 6.46
N PRO A 70 -12.39 2.14 7.64
CA PRO A 70 -11.51 1.97 8.81
C PRO A 70 -11.39 0.54 9.32
N HIS A 71 -12.27 -0.35 8.90
CA HIS A 71 -12.26 -1.74 9.33
C HIS A 71 -12.01 -2.74 8.20
N ILE A 72 -11.59 -2.25 7.04
CA ILE A 72 -11.34 -3.14 5.92
C ILE A 72 -10.07 -3.95 6.14
N LYS A 73 -10.18 -5.22 5.82
CA LYS A 73 -9.06 -6.13 5.79
C LYS A 73 -8.32 -5.96 4.48
N LEU A 74 -7.06 -5.62 4.57
CA LEU A 74 -6.18 -5.53 3.41
C LEU A 74 -5.36 -6.82 3.33
N VAL A 75 -5.16 -7.33 2.12
CA VAL A 75 -4.48 -8.61 1.92
C VAL A 75 -3.33 -8.44 0.94
N ASN A 76 -2.33 -9.30 1.07
CA ASN A 76 -1.12 -9.31 0.26
C ASN A 76 -0.33 -8.00 0.40
N LYS A 77 0.60 -7.74 -0.50
CA LYS A 77 1.47 -6.58 -0.44
C LYS A 77 0.73 -5.29 -0.74
N GLY A 78 1.21 -4.21 -0.17
CA GLY A 78 0.75 -2.86 -0.48
C GLY A 78 1.90 -1.96 -0.86
N LEU A 79 1.63 -0.96 -1.71
CA LEU A 79 2.62 0.02 -2.13
C LEU A 79 2.09 1.41 -1.83
N VAL A 80 2.84 2.18 -1.05
CA VAL A 80 2.47 3.54 -0.68
C VAL A 80 3.13 4.52 -1.65
N LEU A 81 2.31 5.33 -2.29
CA LEU A 81 2.74 6.41 -3.18
C LEU A 81 1.95 7.66 -2.85
N GLY A 82 2.56 8.82 -3.10
CA GLY A 82 1.86 10.10 -3.03
C GLY A 82 1.20 10.44 -4.36
N CYS A 83 0.38 11.47 -4.33
CA CYS A 83 -0.28 11.98 -5.52
C CYS A 83 -0.21 13.50 -5.51
N ASN A 84 0.18 14.10 -6.63
CA ASN A 84 0.21 15.54 -6.75
C ASN A 84 -1.15 16.08 -7.24
N ASP A 85 -1.28 17.41 -7.38
CA ASP A 85 -2.52 18.06 -7.81
C ASP A 85 -2.92 17.70 -9.22
N GLU A 86 -1.98 17.23 -10.02
CA GLU A 86 -2.21 16.83 -11.42
C GLU A 86 -2.61 15.37 -11.56
N GLY A 87 -2.65 14.63 -10.45
CA GLY A 87 -3.00 13.22 -10.44
C GLY A 87 -1.84 12.27 -10.71
N ASP A 88 -0.61 12.79 -10.80
CA ASP A 88 0.56 11.96 -11.02
C ASP A 88 1.05 11.35 -9.72
N SER A 89 1.59 10.13 -9.80
CA SER A 89 2.23 9.49 -8.66
C SER A 89 3.56 10.15 -8.36
N ILE A 90 3.76 10.45 -7.09
CA ILE A 90 5.01 11.03 -6.58
C ILE A 90 5.47 10.24 -5.36
N ALA A 91 6.66 10.53 -4.85
CA ALA A 91 7.13 9.91 -3.62
C ALA A 91 6.15 10.21 -2.47
N PRO A 92 5.89 9.25 -1.58
CA PRO A 92 4.96 9.48 -0.48
C PRO A 92 5.47 10.52 0.50
N GLU A 93 4.55 11.24 1.13
CA GLU A 93 4.86 12.17 2.20
C GLU A 93 5.17 11.41 3.50
N SER A 94 4.55 10.25 3.68
CA SER A 94 4.75 9.41 4.86
C SER A 94 6.14 8.79 4.87
N THR A 95 6.66 8.54 6.07
CA THR A 95 7.90 7.81 6.26
C THR A 95 7.64 6.34 6.48
N VAL A 96 8.68 5.52 6.32
CA VAL A 96 8.61 4.08 6.63
C VAL A 96 8.20 3.89 8.10
N ASP A 97 8.79 4.64 9.01
CA ASP A 97 8.49 4.53 10.44
C ASP A 97 7.04 4.88 10.74
N TYR A 98 6.50 5.91 10.10
CA TYR A 98 5.11 6.30 10.28
C TYR A 98 4.16 5.20 9.81
N ILE A 99 4.37 4.70 8.58
CA ILE A 99 3.55 3.63 8.02
C ILE A 99 3.61 2.39 8.92
N LYS A 100 4.81 2.00 9.32
CA LYS A 100 5.03 0.85 10.19
C LYS A 100 4.28 0.97 11.51
N SER A 101 4.22 2.16 12.08
CA SER A 101 3.53 2.41 13.35
C SER A 101 2.00 2.30 13.24
N ARG A 102 1.47 2.37 12.02
CA ARG A 102 0.02 2.36 11.76
C ARG A 102 -0.51 1.04 11.23
N ILE A 103 0.37 0.07 11.01
CA ILE A 103 -0.04 -1.24 10.49
C ILE A 103 -0.27 -2.21 11.63
N ILE A 104 -1.39 -2.93 11.56
CA ILE A 104 -1.69 -4.02 12.46
C ILE A 104 -1.69 -5.30 11.62
N TRP A 105 -0.77 -6.21 11.97
CA TRP A 105 -0.62 -7.47 11.26
C TRP A 105 -1.57 -8.52 11.82
N ARG A 106 -2.18 -9.29 10.93
CA ARG A 106 -2.95 -10.50 11.28
C ARG A 106 -3.99 -10.29 12.38
N TRP A 107 -4.72 -9.20 12.28
CA TRP A 107 -5.75 -8.86 13.26
C TRP A 107 -7.03 -9.69 13.08
#